data_60d01e10cd54906a3ec02fca27724ddd
#
_entry.id   60d01e10cd54906a3ec02fca27724ddd
#
_cell.length_a   1.000
_cell.length_b   1.000
_cell.length_c   1.000
_cell.angle_alpha   90.00
_cell.angle_beta   90.00
_cell.angle_gamma   90.00
#
_symmetry.space_group_name_H-M   'P 1'
#
loop_
_entity.id
_entity.type
_entity.pdbx_description
1 polymer ?
#
loop_
_entity_poly.entity_id
_entity_poly.type
_entity_poly.pdbx_seq_one_letter_code
_entity_poly.pdbx_strand_id
1 'polypeptide(L)'
;LIVPKGTLQLENGTLYQKFQNSANYFDIPETQVRLGALKHVEVQMFVPQEVIFKRRGESYNGASGLGEAGCKFQLIDVPKFHASLVAAANIPTGSKAVSGTAVQPVFRLPYTIQLTDKTALCGMQSLILMNNAGDLQWQPFVMLSRNIGDRASIFAEYAGYFIQNQNKPSQQLLHFGGVYKFKKVHQVDFECATGLTRTSPSFAVGVGYSYRFDHLPW
;
A
#
# COMPACT_ATOMS: atom_id res chain seq x y z
N LEU A 1 -9.26 9.00 0.96
CA LEU A 1 -9.32 10.33 1.60
C LEU A 1 -7.92 10.76 2.01
N ILE A 2 -7.69 12.08 2.13
CA ILE A 2 -6.46 12.64 2.71
C ILE A 2 -6.58 12.75 4.23
N VAL A 3 -5.44 12.78 4.90
CA VAL A 3 -5.36 13.09 6.33
C VAL A 3 -5.64 14.58 6.53
N PRO A 4 -6.53 14.98 7.47
CA PRO A 4 -6.86 16.37 7.69
C PRO A 4 -5.64 17.24 8.07
N LYS A 5 -5.65 18.53 7.72
CA LYS A 5 -4.59 19.46 8.13
C LYS A 5 -4.34 19.43 9.63
N GLY A 6 -3.07 19.41 10.04
CA GLY A 6 -2.67 19.35 11.44
C GLY A 6 -2.84 17.97 12.08
N THR A 7 -2.97 16.94 11.28
CA THR A 7 -3.11 15.55 11.74
C THR A 7 -1.93 14.72 11.23
N LEU A 8 -1.35 13.91 12.11
CA LEU A 8 -0.34 12.91 11.78
C LEU A 8 -0.95 11.53 11.93
N GLN A 9 -0.81 10.68 10.94
CA GLN A 9 -1.21 9.26 10.99
C GLN A 9 0.00 8.38 10.76
N LEU A 10 0.15 7.39 11.64
CA LEU A 10 1.15 6.33 11.52
C LEU A 10 0.42 5.04 11.22
N GLU A 11 0.80 4.40 10.14
CA GLU A 11 0.31 3.09 9.73
C GLU A 11 1.48 2.11 9.78
N ASN A 12 1.36 1.06 10.58
CA ASN A 12 2.40 0.04 10.74
C ASN A 12 1.84 -1.30 10.35
N GLY A 13 2.62 -2.09 9.66
CA GLY A 13 2.21 -3.42 9.24
C GLY A 13 3.33 -4.43 9.28
N THR A 14 2.98 -5.65 9.05
CA THR A 14 3.90 -6.73 8.73
C THR A 14 3.27 -7.57 7.64
N LEU A 15 4.08 -8.05 6.70
CA LEU A 15 3.64 -8.87 5.60
C LEU A 15 4.49 -10.14 5.51
N TYR A 16 3.83 -11.29 5.46
CA TYR A 16 4.44 -12.55 5.11
C TYR A 16 3.87 -13.08 3.81
N GLN A 17 4.74 -13.52 2.91
CA GLN A 17 4.33 -14.13 1.63
C GLN A 17 5.07 -15.45 1.40
N LYS A 18 4.34 -16.45 0.94
CA LYS A 18 4.89 -17.75 0.52
C LYS A 18 4.65 -17.95 -0.96
N PHE A 19 5.70 -18.22 -1.71
CA PHE A 19 5.63 -18.45 -3.15
C PHE A 19 5.58 -19.95 -3.47
N GLN A 20 5.07 -20.30 -4.66
CA GLN A 20 4.96 -21.70 -5.12
C GLN A 20 6.31 -22.42 -5.19
N ASN A 21 7.40 -21.71 -5.48
CA ASN A 21 8.76 -22.23 -5.53
C ASN A 21 9.45 -22.36 -4.17
N SER A 22 8.66 -22.40 -3.08
CA SER A 22 9.12 -22.46 -1.69
C SER A 22 9.92 -21.23 -1.22
N ALA A 23 9.88 -20.13 -1.97
CA ALA A 23 10.42 -18.87 -1.48
C ALA A 23 9.47 -18.26 -0.44
N ASN A 24 10.06 -17.61 0.57
CA ASN A 24 9.35 -16.89 1.60
C ASN A 24 9.86 -15.45 1.63
N TYR A 25 8.94 -14.51 1.77
CA TYR A 25 9.21 -13.09 1.89
C TYR A 25 8.57 -12.59 3.19
N PHE A 26 9.30 -11.80 3.94
CA PHE A 26 8.82 -11.17 5.15
C PHE A 26 9.26 -9.72 5.18
N ASP A 27 8.35 -8.81 5.48
CA ASP A 27 8.55 -7.38 5.51
C ASP A 27 8.06 -6.82 6.85
N ILE A 28 8.93 -6.06 7.56
CA ILE A 28 8.65 -5.51 8.89
C ILE A 28 9.61 -4.38 9.28
N PRO A 29 9.12 -3.31 9.94
CA PRO A 29 7.73 -2.87 9.92
C PRO A 29 7.41 -2.20 8.58
N GLU A 30 6.26 -2.43 8.02
CA GLU A 30 5.73 -1.62 6.91
C GLU A 30 5.13 -0.34 7.49
N THR A 31 5.98 0.65 7.76
CA THR A 31 5.53 1.89 8.40
C THR A 31 5.38 3.00 7.39
N GLN A 32 4.16 3.51 7.27
CA GLN A 32 3.84 4.72 6.54
C GLN A 32 3.52 5.87 7.50
N VAL A 33 4.15 7.01 7.27
CA VAL A 33 3.90 8.28 7.96
C VAL A 33 3.10 9.18 7.02
N ARG A 34 1.97 9.68 7.48
CA ARG A 34 1.06 10.54 6.70
C ARG A 34 0.75 11.80 7.48
N LEU A 35 1.02 12.96 6.90
CA LEU A 35 0.87 14.27 7.52
C LEU A 35 -0.08 15.16 6.71
N GLY A 36 -1.17 15.58 7.29
CA GLY A 36 -2.04 16.61 6.73
C GLY A 36 -1.37 17.99 6.76
N ALA A 37 -0.62 18.33 5.73
CA ALA A 37 0.15 19.56 5.66
C ALA A 37 -0.70 20.80 5.34
N LEU A 38 -1.64 20.68 4.38
CA LEU A 38 -2.56 21.72 3.96
C LEU A 38 -3.98 21.16 3.84
N LYS A 39 -4.97 22.04 3.64
CA LYS A 39 -6.39 21.65 3.57
C LYS A 39 -6.67 20.51 2.57
N HIS A 40 -5.94 20.46 1.46
CA HIS A 40 -6.14 19.48 0.38
C HIS A 40 -4.85 18.74 -0.01
N VAL A 41 -3.82 18.80 0.88
CA VAL A 41 -2.52 18.20 0.62
C VAL A 41 -2.02 17.43 1.84
N GLU A 42 -1.68 16.18 1.61
CA GLU A 42 -1.04 15.28 2.55
C GLU A 42 0.38 14.98 2.08
N VAL A 43 1.35 15.04 2.98
CA VAL A 43 2.70 14.51 2.75
C VAL A 43 2.72 13.08 3.30
N GLN A 44 3.32 12.17 2.57
CA GLN A 44 3.43 10.77 2.98
C GLN A 44 4.82 10.23 2.70
N MET A 45 5.29 9.33 3.56
CA MET A 45 6.53 8.59 3.35
C MET A 45 6.49 7.22 4.02
N PHE A 46 7.15 6.25 3.39
CA PHE A 46 7.48 4.98 4.02
C PHE A 46 8.84 5.09 4.69
N VAL A 47 8.90 4.76 5.98
CA VAL A 47 10.16 4.72 6.73
C VAL A 47 10.89 3.41 6.46
N PRO A 48 12.20 3.33 6.78
CA PRO A 48 12.96 2.11 6.57
C PRO A 48 12.30 0.89 7.21
N GLN A 49 12.20 -0.16 6.42
CA GLN A 49 11.69 -1.46 6.81
C GLN A 49 12.72 -2.54 6.50
N GLU A 50 12.68 -3.64 7.20
CA GLU A 50 13.55 -4.79 6.94
C GLU A 50 12.80 -5.82 6.10
N VAL A 51 13.42 -6.22 5.02
CA VAL A 51 12.94 -7.26 4.12
C VAL A 51 13.81 -8.50 4.30
N ILE A 52 13.17 -9.63 4.57
CA ILE A 52 13.81 -10.94 4.66
C ILE A 52 13.26 -11.83 3.55
N PHE A 53 14.12 -12.24 2.64
CA PHE A 53 13.79 -13.19 1.59
C PHE A 53 14.57 -14.48 1.78
N LYS A 54 13.87 -15.62 1.72
CA LYS A 54 14.48 -16.96 1.80
C LYS A 54 13.95 -17.82 0.68
N ARG A 55 14.86 -18.42 -0.08
CA ARG A 55 14.58 -19.41 -1.10
C ARG A 55 15.62 -20.53 -0.99
N ARG A 56 15.33 -21.74 -1.49
CA ARG A 56 16.26 -22.86 -1.44
C ARG A 56 17.62 -22.48 -2.06
N GLY A 57 18.67 -22.44 -1.22
CA GLY A 57 20.03 -22.05 -1.62
C GLY A 57 20.31 -20.56 -1.69
N GLU A 58 19.33 -19.71 -1.48
CA GLU A 58 19.46 -18.25 -1.51
C GLU A 58 18.74 -17.63 -0.32
N SER A 59 19.39 -16.69 0.35
CA SER A 59 18.74 -15.83 1.32
C SER A 59 19.36 -14.46 1.28
N TYR A 60 18.56 -13.41 1.39
CA TYR A 60 19.02 -12.06 1.65
C TYR A 60 18.11 -11.39 2.66
N ASN A 61 18.68 -10.50 3.43
CA ASN A 61 17.97 -9.54 4.25
C ASN A 61 18.56 -8.15 3.99
N GLY A 62 17.76 -7.15 4.20
CA GLY A 62 18.23 -5.78 4.01
C GLY A 62 17.14 -4.76 4.27
N ALA A 63 17.58 -3.54 4.56
CA ALA A 63 16.69 -2.42 4.76
C ALA A 63 16.25 -1.82 3.42
N SER A 64 14.96 -1.47 3.31
CA SER A 64 14.44 -0.72 2.16
C SER A 64 14.97 0.70 2.07
N GLY A 65 15.51 1.22 3.18
CA GLY A 65 15.82 2.63 3.31
C GLY A 65 14.55 3.49 3.38
N LEU A 66 14.66 4.77 3.06
CA LEU A 66 13.51 5.64 2.85
C LEU A 66 12.81 5.16 1.56
N GLY A 67 11.81 4.29 1.71
CA GLY A 67 11.21 3.57 0.61
C GLY A 67 10.57 4.49 -0.41
N GLU A 68 9.47 5.13 -0.05
CA GLU A 68 8.75 6.08 -0.90
C GLU A 68 8.47 7.37 -0.14
N ALA A 69 8.59 8.49 -0.80
CA ALA A 69 8.17 9.79 -0.29
C ALA A 69 7.45 10.61 -1.35
N GLY A 70 6.43 11.35 -0.95
CA GLY A 70 5.65 12.16 -1.88
C GLY A 70 4.49 12.89 -1.24
N CYS A 71 3.65 13.46 -2.12
CA CYS A 71 2.47 14.20 -1.73
C CYS A 71 1.21 13.58 -2.33
N LYS A 72 0.11 13.68 -1.58
CA LYS A 72 -1.22 13.31 -2.04
C LYS A 72 -2.10 14.55 -2.08
N PHE A 73 -2.72 14.78 -3.21
CA PHE A 73 -3.55 15.92 -3.52
C PHE A 73 -5.00 15.46 -3.64
N GLN A 74 -5.90 16.08 -2.90
CA GLN A 74 -7.34 15.83 -3.03
C GLN A 74 -7.84 16.50 -4.31
N LEU A 75 -8.38 15.70 -5.24
CA LEU A 75 -8.93 16.20 -6.51
C LEU A 75 -10.44 16.42 -6.41
N ILE A 76 -11.15 15.42 -5.87
CA ILE A 76 -12.61 15.42 -5.78
C ILE A 76 -12.99 14.94 -4.37
N ASP A 77 -13.94 15.66 -3.76
CA ASP A 77 -14.49 15.31 -2.45
C ASP A 77 -15.97 15.67 -2.41
N VAL A 78 -16.80 14.77 -2.90
CA VAL A 78 -18.26 14.88 -2.89
C VAL A 78 -18.89 13.68 -2.20
N PRO A 79 -20.12 13.72 -1.69
CA PRO A 79 -20.68 12.72 -0.78
C PRO A 79 -20.59 11.26 -1.24
N LYS A 80 -20.61 11.01 -2.55
CA LYS A 80 -20.57 9.66 -3.11
C LYS A 80 -19.30 9.32 -3.87
N PHE A 81 -18.39 10.29 -4.05
CA PHE A 81 -17.18 10.08 -4.81
C PHE A 81 -16.02 10.91 -4.28
N HIS A 82 -14.92 10.24 -3.98
CA HIS A 82 -13.67 10.86 -3.58
C HIS A 82 -12.57 10.39 -4.51
N ALA A 83 -11.71 11.30 -4.95
CA ALA A 83 -10.54 10.98 -5.74
C ALA A 83 -9.34 11.85 -5.35
N SER A 84 -8.17 11.29 -5.44
CA SER A 84 -6.91 11.99 -5.13
C SER A 84 -5.84 11.60 -6.16
N LEU A 85 -4.80 12.42 -6.26
CA LEU A 85 -3.56 12.13 -6.99
C LEU A 85 -2.43 11.99 -5.96
N VAL A 86 -1.66 10.93 -6.06
CA VAL A 86 -0.37 10.80 -5.37
C VAL A 86 0.73 10.99 -6.41
N ALA A 87 1.66 11.90 -6.10
CA ALA A 87 2.91 12.07 -6.82
C ALA A 87 4.05 11.82 -5.83
N ALA A 88 4.79 10.75 -6.06
CA ALA A 88 5.81 10.26 -5.15
C ALA A 88 7.01 9.69 -5.91
N ALA A 89 8.03 9.30 -5.19
CA ALA A 89 9.16 8.57 -5.74
C ALA A 89 9.66 7.51 -4.74
N ASN A 90 9.99 6.33 -5.25
CA ASN A 90 10.81 5.38 -4.52
C ASN A 90 12.27 5.86 -4.54
N ILE A 91 12.88 5.97 -3.36
CA ILE A 91 14.21 6.55 -3.16
C ILE A 91 15.15 5.42 -2.69
N PRO A 92 16.19 5.08 -3.48
CA PRO A 92 17.05 3.93 -3.20
C PRO A 92 18.13 4.24 -2.15
N THR A 93 17.70 4.49 -0.90
CA THR A 93 18.62 4.79 0.22
C THR A 93 18.97 3.57 1.07
N GLY A 94 18.36 2.43 0.78
CA GLY A 94 18.58 1.18 1.51
C GLY A 94 19.64 0.28 0.90
N SER A 95 19.58 -1.01 1.23
CA SER A 95 20.46 -2.01 0.66
C SER A 95 20.14 -2.24 -0.82
N LYS A 96 21.16 -2.43 -1.67
CA LYS A 96 20.99 -2.63 -3.13
C LYS A 96 20.05 -3.79 -3.47
N ALA A 97 20.04 -4.83 -2.64
CA ALA A 97 19.21 -6.01 -2.86
C ALA A 97 17.70 -5.72 -2.69
N VAL A 98 17.34 -4.70 -1.90
CA VAL A 98 15.96 -4.37 -1.55
C VAL A 98 15.48 -3.09 -2.22
N SER A 99 16.25 -2.01 -2.13
CA SER A 99 15.81 -0.68 -2.59
C SER A 99 16.18 -0.36 -4.04
N GLY A 100 16.95 -1.22 -4.70
CA GLY A 100 17.46 -0.94 -6.04
C GLY A 100 18.56 0.15 -6.05
N THR A 101 18.77 0.77 -7.22
CA THR A 101 19.88 1.72 -7.45
C THR A 101 19.46 3.04 -8.08
N ALA A 102 18.19 3.19 -8.45
CA ALA A 102 17.69 4.39 -9.11
C ALA A 102 16.37 4.86 -8.51
N VAL A 103 16.15 6.17 -8.54
CA VAL A 103 14.86 6.77 -8.18
C VAL A 103 13.79 6.34 -9.17
N GLN A 104 12.64 5.93 -8.67
CA GLN A 104 11.48 5.51 -9.48
C GLN A 104 10.31 6.43 -9.20
N PRO A 105 9.93 7.31 -10.12
CA PRO A 105 8.72 8.11 -10.01
C PRO A 105 7.46 7.23 -9.90
N VAL A 106 6.55 7.64 -9.04
CA VAL A 106 5.31 6.92 -8.73
C VAL A 106 4.14 7.88 -8.85
N PHE A 107 3.12 7.48 -9.61
CA PHE A 107 1.86 8.20 -9.70
C PHE A 107 0.71 7.26 -9.35
N ARG A 108 -0.20 7.70 -8.49
CA ARG A 108 -1.39 6.92 -8.13
C ARG A 108 -2.64 7.78 -8.18
N LEU A 109 -3.72 7.17 -8.59
CA LEU A 109 -5.08 7.73 -8.58
C LEU A 109 -5.97 6.86 -7.69
N PRO A 110 -5.92 7.04 -6.35
CA PRO A 110 -6.87 6.38 -5.46
C PRO A 110 -8.23 7.06 -5.54
N TYR A 111 -9.29 6.24 -5.56
CA TYR A 111 -10.66 6.70 -5.56
C TYR A 111 -11.56 5.84 -4.68
N THR A 112 -12.68 6.41 -4.26
CA THR A 112 -13.73 5.72 -3.51
C THR A 112 -15.09 6.13 -4.04
N ILE A 113 -15.93 5.14 -4.33
CA ILE A 113 -17.33 5.32 -4.76
C ILE A 113 -18.22 4.73 -3.66
N GLN A 114 -19.02 5.56 -3.01
CA GLN A 114 -19.99 5.10 -2.02
C GLN A 114 -21.20 4.51 -2.72
N LEU A 115 -21.35 3.18 -2.69
CA LEU A 115 -22.44 2.45 -3.34
C LEU A 115 -23.71 2.49 -2.49
N THR A 116 -23.57 2.29 -1.18
CA THR A 116 -24.63 2.40 -0.18
C THR A 116 -24.06 3.01 1.10
N ASP A 117 -24.87 3.30 2.11
CA ASP A 117 -24.39 3.83 3.40
C ASP A 117 -23.35 2.94 4.10
N LYS A 118 -23.31 1.64 3.76
CA LYS A 118 -22.41 0.66 4.37
C LYS A 118 -21.41 0.05 3.41
N THR A 119 -21.54 0.25 2.10
CA THR A 119 -20.74 -0.43 1.09
C THR A 119 -20.07 0.57 0.18
N ALA A 120 -18.78 0.45 -0.01
CA ALA A 120 -18.00 1.28 -0.93
C ALA A 120 -17.17 0.43 -1.89
N LEU A 121 -17.03 0.91 -3.11
CA LEU A 121 -16.04 0.46 -4.07
C LEU A 121 -14.84 1.41 -3.99
N CYS A 122 -13.69 0.88 -3.61
CA CYS A 122 -12.43 1.61 -3.58
C CYS A 122 -11.53 1.11 -4.70
N GLY A 123 -10.67 1.95 -5.20
CA GLY A 123 -9.69 1.52 -6.17
C GLY A 123 -8.50 2.47 -6.23
N MET A 124 -7.45 1.98 -6.87
CA MET A 124 -6.24 2.76 -7.11
C MET A 124 -5.60 2.29 -8.42
N GLN A 125 -5.29 3.24 -9.28
CA GLN A 125 -4.46 3.00 -10.45
C GLN A 125 -3.08 3.57 -10.19
N SER A 126 -2.07 2.71 -10.21
CA SER A 126 -0.69 3.13 -9.95
C SER A 126 0.17 2.92 -11.20
N LEU A 127 1.01 3.89 -11.47
CA LEU A 127 2.05 3.83 -12.49
C LEU A 127 3.40 4.08 -11.82
N ILE A 128 4.33 3.14 -11.97
CA ILE A 128 5.70 3.25 -11.46
C ILE A 128 6.64 3.22 -12.66
N LEU A 129 7.43 4.26 -12.84
CA LEU A 129 8.49 4.28 -13.83
C LEU A 129 9.67 3.49 -13.26
N MET A 130 9.81 2.27 -13.73
CA MET A 130 10.90 1.40 -13.32
C MET A 130 12.18 1.84 -14.03
N ASN A 131 13.26 1.88 -13.28
CA ASN A 131 14.53 2.48 -13.67
C ASN A 131 15.13 1.96 -15.00
N ASN A 132 16.03 2.75 -15.55
CA ASN A 132 17.07 2.49 -16.56
C ASN A 132 16.65 1.87 -17.90
N ALA A 133 15.56 1.12 -17.98
CA ALA A 133 15.08 0.52 -19.24
C ALA A 133 13.82 1.20 -19.80
N GLY A 134 13.29 2.22 -19.11
CA GLY A 134 12.02 2.85 -19.50
C GLY A 134 10.80 1.96 -19.29
N ASP A 135 10.93 0.90 -18.50
CA ASP A 135 9.82 0.02 -18.18
C ASP A 135 8.80 0.73 -17.30
N LEU A 136 7.53 0.52 -17.61
CA LEU A 136 6.41 1.00 -16.83
C LEU A 136 5.75 -0.17 -16.11
N GLN A 137 5.58 -0.06 -14.80
CA GLN A 137 4.75 -0.98 -14.04
C GLN A 137 3.38 -0.35 -13.78
N TRP A 138 2.33 -1.02 -14.22
CA TRP A 138 0.95 -0.68 -13.91
C TRP A 138 0.43 -1.58 -12.80
N GLN A 139 -0.17 -0.97 -11.78
CA GLN A 139 -0.72 -1.68 -10.62
C GLN A 139 -2.17 -1.25 -10.38
N PRO A 140 -3.16 -1.96 -10.96
CA PRO A 140 -4.56 -1.77 -10.64
C PRO A 140 -4.93 -2.47 -9.34
N PHE A 141 -5.62 -1.74 -8.44
CA PHE A 141 -6.27 -2.27 -7.24
C PHE A 141 -7.75 -1.93 -7.28
N VAL A 142 -8.59 -2.90 -6.98
CA VAL A 142 -10.05 -2.72 -6.85
C VAL A 142 -10.53 -3.48 -5.63
N MET A 143 -11.17 -2.79 -4.69
CA MET A 143 -11.61 -3.32 -3.41
C MET A 143 -13.09 -3.01 -3.19
N LEU A 144 -13.87 -4.03 -2.84
CA LEU A 144 -15.21 -3.87 -2.31
C LEU A 144 -15.12 -3.96 -0.78
N SER A 145 -15.54 -2.90 -0.10
CA SER A 145 -15.55 -2.85 1.37
C SER A 145 -16.97 -2.71 1.90
N ARG A 146 -17.22 -3.31 3.08
CA ARG A 146 -18.51 -3.23 3.76
C ARG A 146 -18.33 -3.03 5.26
N ASN A 147 -18.98 -2.00 5.80
CA ASN A 147 -19.05 -1.73 7.22
C ASN A 147 -19.98 -2.74 7.91
N ILE A 148 -19.50 -3.35 8.99
CA ILE A 148 -20.24 -4.24 9.88
C ILE A 148 -20.36 -3.53 11.22
N GLY A 149 -21.45 -2.76 11.38
CA GLY A 149 -21.61 -1.86 12.51
C GLY A 149 -20.70 -0.62 12.41
N ASP A 150 -20.41 0.01 13.56
CA ASP A 150 -19.71 1.31 13.61
C ASP A 150 -18.20 1.19 13.70
N ARG A 151 -17.68 0.02 14.03
CA ARG A 151 -16.26 -0.18 14.36
C ARG A 151 -15.55 -1.19 13.49
N ALA A 152 -16.28 -2.02 12.77
CA ALA A 152 -15.70 -3.08 11.95
C ALA A 152 -16.05 -2.91 10.48
N SER A 153 -15.14 -3.28 9.61
CA SER A 153 -15.39 -3.46 8.17
C SER A 153 -14.66 -4.70 7.66
N ILE A 154 -15.19 -5.26 6.61
CA ILE A 154 -14.56 -6.35 5.84
C ILE A 154 -14.36 -5.90 4.42
N PHE A 155 -13.41 -6.52 3.73
CA PHE A 155 -13.15 -6.23 2.33
C PHE A 155 -12.73 -7.48 1.54
N ALA A 156 -12.92 -7.38 0.23
CA ALA A 156 -12.30 -8.22 -0.76
C ALA A 156 -11.65 -7.31 -1.82
N GLU A 157 -10.39 -7.60 -2.18
CA GLU A 157 -9.60 -6.76 -3.08
C GLU A 157 -8.91 -7.63 -4.15
N TYR A 158 -8.93 -7.15 -5.38
CA TYR A 158 -8.07 -7.60 -6.45
C TYR A 158 -6.87 -6.66 -6.57
N ALA A 159 -5.67 -7.23 -6.64
CA ALA A 159 -4.41 -6.52 -6.87
C ALA A 159 -3.68 -7.11 -8.08
N GLY A 160 -3.29 -6.26 -9.02
CA GLY A 160 -2.52 -6.65 -10.21
C GLY A 160 -1.20 -5.90 -10.30
N TYR A 161 -0.16 -6.57 -10.81
CA TYR A 161 1.18 -6.02 -11.03
C TYR A 161 1.63 -6.39 -12.44
N PHE A 162 1.58 -5.45 -13.37
CA PHE A 162 1.85 -5.64 -14.78
C PHE A 162 3.06 -4.80 -15.19
N ILE A 163 4.11 -5.44 -15.71
CA ILE A 163 5.30 -4.73 -16.21
C ILE A 163 5.22 -4.70 -17.74
N GLN A 164 5.17 -3.49 -18.30
CA GLN A 164 5.21 -3.27 -19.74
C GLN A 164 6.60 -3.62 -20.30
N ASN A 165 6.63 -4.08 -21.54
CA ASN A 165 7.85 -4.42 -22.29
C ASN A 165 8.72 -5.55 -21.72
N GLN A 166 8.25 -6.26 -20.71
CA GLN A 166 8.92 -7.47 -20.24
C GLN A 166 8.02 -8.68 -20.49
N ASN A 167 8.54 -9.71 -21.10
CA ASN A 167 7.89 -11.03 -21.19
C ASN A 167 7.81 -11.71 -19.80
N LYS A 168 7.69 -10.91 -18.75
CA LYS A 168 7.51 -11.39 -17.38
C LYS A 168 6.04 -11.56 -17.11
N PRO A 169 5.62 -12.72 -16.62
CA PRO A 169 4.24 -12.92 -16.24
C PRO A 169 3.85 -11.99 -15.10
N SER A 170 2.65 -11.42 -15.19
CA SER A 170 2.08 -10.55 -14.16
C SER A 170 1.86 -11.29 -12.85
N GLN A 171 1.98 -10.59 -11.74
CA GLN A 171 1.47 -11.06 -10.47
C GLN A 171 0.04 -10.55 -10.28
N GLN A 172 -0.84 -11.42 -9.84
CA GLN A 172 -2.23 -11.07 -9.54
C GLN A 172 -2.65 -11.79 -8.27
N LEU A 173 -3.32 -11.08 -7.37
CA LEU A 173 -3.73 -11.57 -6.07
C LEU A 173 -5.18 -11.22 -5.79
N LEU A 174 -5.81 -12.05 -4.99
CA LEU A 174 -7.09 -11.77 -4.38
C LEU A 174 -6.90 -11.72 -2.86
N HIS A 175 -7.20 -10.57 -2.27
CA HIS A 175 -7.08 -10.31 -0.84
C HIS A 175 -8.45 -10.32 -0.18
N PHE A 176 -8.48 -10.77 1.06
CA PHE A 176 -9.62 -10.70 1.96
C PHE A 176 -9.14 -10.21 3.31
N GLY A 177 -9.90 -9.35 3.93
CA GLY A 177 -9.47 -8.83 5.21
C GLY A 177 -10.57 -8.12 5.97
N GLY A 178 -10.16 -7.57 7.10
CA GLY A 178 -11.03 -6.81 7.96
C GLY A 178 -10.27 -5.77 8.75
N VAL A 179 -11.00 -4.76 9.17
CA VAL A 179 -10.52 -3.63 9.96
C VAL A 179 -11.37 -3.50 11.19
N TYR A 180 -10.74 -3.25 12.34
CA TYR A 180 -11.44 -2.96 13.58
C TYR A 180 -10.91 -1.70 14.25
N LYS A 181 -11.80 -0.72 14.48
CA LYS A 181 -11.54 0.55 15.16
C LYS A 181 -11.94 0.42 16.63
N PHE A 182 -10.98 0.23 17.52
CA PHE A 182 -11.28 0.09 18.95
C PHE A 182 -11.35 1.44 19.70
N LYS A 183 -10.79 2.50 19.10
CA LYS A 183 -10.96 3.91 19.50
C LYS A 183 -11.04 4.80 18.26
N LYS A 184 -11.40 6.07 18.43
CA LYS A 184 -11.49 7.03 17.30
C LYS A 184 -10.21 7.17 16.50
N VAL A 185 -9.06 6.97 17.16
CA VAL A 185 -7.72 7.17 16.58
C VAL A 185 -6.89 5.89 16.49
N HIS A 186 -7.45 4.74 16.87
CA HIS A 186 -6.76 3.45 16.87
C HIS A 186 -7.50 2.44 16.00
N GLN A 187 -6.77 1.79 15.13
CA GLN A 187 -7.27 0.77 14.22
C GLN A 187 -6.30 -0.39 14.16
N VAL A 188 -6.82 -1.60 14.07
CA VAL A 188 -6.09 -2.80 13.66
C VAL A 188 -6.72 -3.34 12.40
N ASP A 189 -5.92 -3.95 11.56
CA ASP A 189 -6.35 -4.63 10.36
C ASP A 189 -5.63 -5.98 10.21
N PHE A 190 -6.29 -6.85 9.51
CA PHE A 190 -5.78 -8.16 9.15
C PHE A 190 -6.16 -8.44 7.70
N GLU A 191 -5.24 -9.01 6.95
CA GLU A 191 -5.49 -9.49 5.60
C GLU A 191 -4.88 -10.85 5.34
N CYS A 192 -5.49 -11.58 4.44
CA CYS A 192 -4.92 -12.76 3.80
C CYS A 192 -5.13 -12.67 2.30
N ALA A 193 -4.22 -13.24 1.51
CA ALA A 193 -4.32 -13.23 0.07
C ALA A 193 -3.92 -14.57 -0.54
N THR A 194 -4.44 -14.83 -1.73
CA THR A 194 -4.04 -15.92 -2.59
C THR A 194 -3.65 -15.42 -3.97
N GLY A 195 -2.61 -15.99 -4.55
CA GLY A 195 -2.18 -15.68 -5.90
C GLY A 195 -3.04 -16.33 -6.96
N LEU A 196 -3.35 -15.56 -8.01
CA LEU A 196 -4.12 -16.01 -9.16
C LEU A 196 -3.21 -16.44 -10.34
N THR A 197 -1.91 -16.14 -10.27
CA THR A 197 -0.93 -16.49 -11.30
C THR A 197 0.25 -17.26 -10.68
N ARG A 198 1.00 -17.97 -11.52
CA ARG A 198 2.16 -18.78 -11.06
C ARG A 198 3.29 -17.97 -10.46
N THR A 199 3.38 -16.69 -10.79
CA THR A 199 4.41 -15.76 -10.27
C THR A 199 3.99 -15.07 -8.99
N SER A 200 2.70 -15.11 -8.67
CA SER A 200 2.16 -14.55 -7.43
C SER A 200 2.53 -15.44 -6.23
N PRO A 201 2.60 -14.86 -5.02
CA PRO A 201 2.60 -15.64 -3.80
C PRO A 201 1.42 -16.61 -3.78
N SER A 202 1.65 -17.87 -3.41
CA SER A 202 0.56 -18.84 -3.22
C SER A 202 -0.33 -18.47 -2.04
N PHE A 203 0.27 -17.80 -1.06
CA PHE A 203 -0.40 -17.32 0.13
C PHE A 203 0.34 -16.09 0.68
N ALA A 204 -0.43 -15.11 1.18
CA ALA A 204 0.09 -13.99 1.93
C ALA A 204 -0.79 -13.73 3.17
N VAL A 205 -0.19 -13.17 4.21
CA VAL A 205 -0.89 -12.71 5.41
C VAL A 205 -0.24 -11.45 5.93
N GLY A 206 -1.05 -10.47 6.27
CA GLY A 206 -0.63 -9.21 6.84
C GLY A 206 -1.44 -8.83 8.07
N VAL A 207 -0.80 -8.11 8.97
CA VAL A 207 -1.42 -7.51 10.16
C VAL A 207 -0.95 -6.07 10.25
N GLY A 208 -1.89 -5.16 10.45
CA GLY A 208 -1.60 -3.74 10.57
C GLY A 208 -2.14 -3.12 11.84
N TYR A 209 -1.51 -2.02 12.22
CA TYR A 209 -1.96 -1.14 13.29
C TYR A 209 -1.77 0.30 12.88
N SER A 210 -2.83 1.09 12.95
CA SER A 210 -2.79 2.51 12.64
C SER A 210 -3.14 3.35 13.86
N TYR A 211 -2.40 4.44 14.02
CA TYR A 211 -2.63 5.44 15.05
C TYR A 211 -2.63 6.84 14.45
N ARG A 212 -3.56 7.68 14.91
CA ARG A 212 -3.72 9.06 14.45
C ARG A 212 -3.59 10.05 15.59
N PHE A 213 -2.71 11.02 15.42
CA PHE A 213 -2.54 12.19 16.30
C PHE A 213 -3.32 13.33 15.70
N ASP A 214 -4.42 13.70 16.32
CA ASP A 214 -5.22 14.87 15.94
C ASP A 214 -4.66 16.14 16.61
N HIS A 215 -4.79 17.29 15.95
CA HIS A 215 -4.44 18.60 16.50
C HIS A 215 -2.96 18.82 16.82
N LEU A 216 -2.09 18.61 15.84
CA LEU A 216 -0.70 19.07 15.95
C LEU A 216 -0.64 20.60 16.00
N PRO A 217 0.29 21.18 16.79
CA PRO A 217 0.30 22.62 17.09
C PRO A 217 0.94 23.47 15.98
N TRP A 218 0.34 23.54 14.78
CA TRP A 218 0.67 24.54 13.74
C TRP A 218 -0.53 24.98 12.91
#